data_624272839e06599ed628d606bc8586fb
#
_entry.id   624272839e06599ed628d606bc8586fb
#
_cell.length_a   1.000
_cell.length_b   1.000
_cell.length_c   1.000
_cell.angle_alpha   90.00
_cell.angle_beta   90.00
_cell.angle_gamma   90.00
#
_symmetry.space_group_name_H-M   'P 1'
#
loop_
_entity.id
_entity.type
_entity.pdbx_description
1 polymer ?
#
loop_
_entity_poly.entity_id
_entity_poly.type
_entity_poly.pdbx_seq_one_letter_code
_entity_poly.pdbx_strand_id
1 'polypeptide(L)'
;EVCYCFLSYSGAKSAKGMMDGYWNVVTKKGRDANPYRAGFLQLVTVAETDAKAEELYAKHVEYFYHKCLHVPAVWFSPPGNQDYRSLEATARTPMRFAVNPKELRYRDFVEKGYVISGSPATVRQRLQEEVVKGLRVGNLMVLLQIGSMPHELTLQNMDLFSREVLPSLRPVWENEGWVNHWWPEKLRARFEPTPTASAR
;
A
#
# COMPACT_ATOMS: atom_id res chain seq x y z
N GLU A 1 14.65 2.90 16.90
CA GLU A 1 13.53 2.20 16.27
C GLU A 1 12.90 3.08 15.22
N VAL A 2 12.47 2.49 14.11
CA VAL A 2 11.87 3.20 12.97
C VAL A 2 10.55 2.52 12.58
N CYS A 3 9.63 3.29 12.02
CA CYS A 3 8.46 2.77 11.31
C CYS A 3 8.86 2.58 9.85
N TYR A 4 8.63 1.39 9.30
CA TYR A 4 8.96 1.07 7.92
C TYR A 4 7.73 1.25 7.03
N CYS A 5 7.81 2.18 6.08
CA CYS A 5 6.77 2.38 5.09
C CYS A 5 7.28 2.01 3.70
N PHE A 6 6.61 1.09 3.04
CA PHE A 6 6.97 0.64 1.71
C PHE A 6 6.05 1.26 0.65
N LEU A 7 6.65 2.03 -0.23
CA LEU A 7 5.96 2.63 -1.37
C LEU A 7 6.20 1.76 -2.61
N SER A 8 5.16 1.15 -3.13
CA SER A 8 5.25 0.32 -4.33
C SER A 8 4.09 0.57 -5.28
N TYR A 9 4.43 0.88 -6.51
CA TYR A 9 3.45 0.94 -7.60
C TYR A 9 3.17 -0.45 -8.22
N SER A 10 3.89 -1.47 -7.75
CA SER A 10 3.72 -2.88 -8.19
C SER A 10 2.82 -3.70 -7.25
N GLY A 11 2.17 -3.04 -6.28
CA GLY A 11 1.18 -3.61 -5.38
C GLY A 11 1.70 -4.59 -4.34
N ALA A 12 0.78 -5.11 -3.54
CA ALA A 12 1.08 -5.93 -2.37
C ALA A 12 1.74 -7.27 -2.72
N LYS A 13 1.33 -7.92 -3.81
CA LYS A 13 1.89 -9.22 -4.21
C LYS A 13 3.40 -9.14 -4.47
N SER A 14 3.86 -8.07 -5.13
CA SER A 14 5.28 -7.86 -5.38
C SER A 14 6.06 -7.43 -4.12
N ALA A 15 5.39 -6.80 -3.17
CA ALA A 15 5.98 -6.32 -1.92
C ALA A 15 6.16 -7.43 -0.88
N LYS A 16 5.44 -8.55 -1.02
CA LYS A 16 5.34 -9.62 0.00
C LYS A 16 6.72 -10.08 0.48
N GLY A 17 7.62 -10.40 -0.42
CA GLY A 17 8.94 -10.90 -0.06
C GLY A 17 9.78 -9.90 0.75
N MET A 18 9.67 -8.60 0.44
CA MET A 18 10.37 -7.56 1.20
C MET A 18 9.76 -7.32 2.57
N MET A 19 8.43 -7.34 2.66
CA MET A 19 7.73 -7.19 3.94
C MET A 19 7.98 -8.40 4.86
N ASP A 20 7.98 -9.62 4.31
CA ASP A 20 8.34 -10.82 5.06
C ASP A 20 9.79 -10.74 5.57
N GLY A 21 10.71 -10.27 4.73
CA GLY A 21 12.09 -10.02 5.12
C GLY A 21 12.21 -9.02 6.28
N TYR A 22 11.46 -7.92 6.22
CA TYR A 22 11.40 -6.94 7.29
C TYR A 22 10.91 -7.58 8.61
N TRP A 23 9.77 -8.27 8.59
CA TRP A 23 9.21 -8.90 9.78
C TRP A 23 10.09 -10.00 10.35
N ASN A 24 10.75 -10.78 9.50
CA ASN A 24 11.73 -11.79 9.94
C ASN A 24 12.90 -11.15 10.71
N VAL A 25 13.40 -10.01 10.25
CA VAL A 25 14.47 -9.28 10.96
C VAL A 25 13.97 -8.71 12.29
N VAL A 26 12.76 -8.12 12.29
CA VAL A 26 12.12 -7.58 13.51
C VAL A 26 12.01 -8.69 14.57
N THR A 27 11.45 -9.84 14.20
CA THR A 27 11.27 -10.99 15.10
C THR A 27 12.62 -11.55 15.57
N LYS A 28 13.57 -11.78 14.65
CA LYS A 28 14.89 -12.32 14.98
C LYS A 28 15.67 -11.44 15.96
N LYS A 29 15.45 -10.12 15.90
CA LYS A 29 16.11 -9.16 16.79
C LYS A 29 15.31 -8.86 18.06
N GLY A 30 14.19 -9.53 18.31
CA GLY A 30 13.31 -9.28 19.46
C GLY A 30 12.80 -7.82 19.52
N ARG A 31 12.54 -7.24 18.35
CA ARG A 31 12.00 -5.87 18.25
C ARG A 31 10.48 -5.90 18.31
N ASP A 32 9.89 -4.72 18.51
CA ASP A 32 8.44 -4.55 18.52
C ASP A 32 7.82 -4.98 17.17
N ALA A 33 7.04 -6.05 17.20
CA ALA A 33 6.38 -6.66 16.05
C ALA A 33 4.95 -6.10 15.83
N ASN A 34 4.62 -4.97 16.44
CA ASN A 34 3.32 -4.33 16.26
C ASN A 34 3.11 -3.95 14.80
N PRO A 35 1.98 -4.34 14.16
CA PRO A 35 1.68 -4.02 12.77
C PRO A 35 1.72 -2.53 12.44
N TYR A 36 1.39 -1.67 13.41
CA TYR A 36 1.46 -0.23 13.24
C TYR A 36 2.89 0.33 13.12
N ARG A 37 3.91 -0.53 13.24
CA ARG A 37 5.31 -0.20 12.91
C ARG A 37 5.61 -0.31 11.43
N ALA A 38 4.66 -0.76 10.62
CA ALA A 38 4.81 -0.87 9.18
C ALA A 38 3.65 -0.23 8.44
N GLY A 39 3.94 0.31 7.26
CA GLY A 39 2.97 0.92 6.37
C GLY A 39 3.18 0.49 4.92
N PHE A 40 2.14 0.61 4.13
CA PHE A 40 2.16 0.30 2.70
C PHE A 40 1.31 1.29 1.91
N LEU A 41 1.77 1.63 0.70
CA LEU A 41 0.99 2.42 -0.25
C LEU A 41 0.35 1.51 -1.29
N GLN A 42 -0.97 1.61 -1.45
CA GLN A 42 -1.75 0.88 -2.45
C GLN A 42 -2.59 1.84 -3.30
N LEU A 43 -2.61 1.60 -4.61
CA LEU A 43 -3.51 2.27 -5.53
C LEU A 43 -4.89 1.60 -5.44
N VAL A 44 -5.94 2.42 -5.28
CA VAL A 44 -7.30 1.91 -5.03
C VAL A 44 -8.32 2.69 -5.84
N THR A 45 -9.22 1.98 -6.51
CA THR A 45 -10.42 2.56 -7.13
C THR A 45 -11.66 1.75 -6.78
N VAL A 46 -12.76 2.45 -6.44
CA VAL A 46 -14.01 1.83 -5.99
C VAL A 46 -15.17 2.36 -6.81
N ALA A 47 -16.04 1.47 -7.24
CA ALA A 47 -17.32 1.81 -7.87
C ALA A 47 -18.39 0.85 -7.35
N GLU A 48 -19.65 1.06 -7.73
CA GLU A 48 -20.80 0.27 -7.24
C GLU A 48 -20.66 -1.23 -7.57
N THR A 49 -20.02 -1.54 -8.71
CA THR A 49 -19.75 -2.92 -9.15
C THR A 49 -18.36 -3.02 -9.75
N ASP A 50 -17.84 -4.25 -9.85
CA ASP A 50 -16.53 -4.50 -10.48
C ASP A 50 -16.54 -4.09 -11.96
N ALA A 51 -17.63 -4.33 -12.67
CA ALA A 51 -17.79 -3.92 -14.07
C ALA A 51 -17.81 -2.39 -14.21
N LYS A 52 -18.48 -1.70 -13.29
CA LYS A 52 -18.50 -0.23 -13.29
C LYS A 52 -17.13 0.36 -12.96
N ALA A 53 -16.36 -0.29 -12.08
CA ALA A 53 -15.00 0.10 -11.78
C ALA A 53 -14.09 -0.01 -13.04
N GLU A 54 -14.20 -1.09 -13.79
CA GLU A 54 -13.48 -1.22 -15.07
C GLU A 54 -13.89 -0.13 -16.06
N GLU A 55 -15.19 0.09 -16.25
CA GLU A 55 -15.72 1.12 -17.15
C GLU A 55 -15.16 2.52 -16.81
N LEU A 56 -15.18 2.90 -15.53
CA LEU A 56 -14.80 4.24 -15.09
C LEU A 56 -13.29 4.44 -15.06
N TYR A 57 -12.53 3.43 -14.59
CA TYR A 57 -11.15 3.63 -14.19
C TYR A 57 -10.11 3.03 -15.15
N ALA A 58 -10.47 2.12 -16.06
CA ALA A 58 -9.51 1.40 -16.88
C ALA A 58 -8.55 2.34 -17.63
N LYS A 59 -9.08 3.33 -18.34
CA LYS A 59 -8.28 4.29 -19.11
C LYS A 59 -7.31 5.12 -18.24
N HIS A 60 -7.69 5.41 -16.98
CA HIS A 60 -6.89 6.23 -16.07
C HIS A 60 -5.78 5.42 -15.42
N VAL A 61 -6.06 4.16 -15.06
CA VAL A 61 -5.06 3.20 -14.56
C VAL A 61 -4.03 2.91 -15.65
N GLU A 62 -4.48 2.59 -16.87
CA GLU A 62 -3.58 2.36 -18.00
C GLU A 62 -2.74 3.60 -18.31
N TYR A 63 -3.33 4.79 -18.31
CA TYR A 63 -2.59 6.04 -18.50
C TYR A 63 -1.48 6.21 -17.45
N PHE A 64 -1.76 5.94 -16.18
CA PHE A 64 -0.77 6.02 -15.11
C PHE A 64 0.43 5.11 -15.38
N TYR A 65 0.18 3.84 -15.65
CA TYR A 65 1.26 2.88 -15.88
C TYR A 65 1.97 3.07 -17.22
N HIS A 66 1.25 3.49 -18.25
CA HIS A 66 1.83 3.64 -19.60
C HIS A 66 2.53 4.97 -19.82
N LYS A 67 2.09 6.04 -19.13
CA LYS A 67 2.55 7.41 -19.38
C LYS A 67 3.25 8.05 -18.19
N CYS A 68 2.79 7.80 -16.96
CA CYS A 68 3.37 8.46 -15.78
C CYS A 68 4.57 7.70 -15.22
N LEU A 69 4.62 6.37 -15.33
CA LEU A 69 5.73 5.54 -14.84
C LEU A 69 6.71 5.14 -15.95
N HIS A 70 7.13 6.10 -16.74
CA HIS A 70 8.03 5.87 -17.88
C HIS A 70 9.51 6.15 -17.60
N VAL A 71 9.88 6.33 -16.33
CA VAL A 71 11.26 6.64 -15.95
C VAL A 71 12.16 5.44 -16.26
N PRO A 72 13.23 5.60 -17.05
CA PRO A 72 14.16 4.53 -17.32
C PRO A 72 14.76 3.94 -16.05
N ALA A 73 14.91 2.61 -15.99
CA ALA A 73 15.41 1.92 -14.79
C ALA A 73 16.78 2.44 -14.32
N VAL A 74 17.63 2.86 -15.23
CA VAL A 74 18.96 3.42 -14.92
C VAL A 74 18.87 4.69 -14.06
N TRP A 75 17.79 5.41 -14.11
CA TRP A 75 17.60 6.63 -13.31
C TRP A 75 17.23 6.35 -11.85
N PHE A 76 16.79 5.11 -11.54
CA PHE A 76 16.57 4.69 -10.16
C PHE A 76 17.86 4.29 -9.45
N SER A 77 18.95 4.15 -10.18
CA SER A 77 20.26 3.76 -9.67
C SER A 77 21.34 4.67 -10.24
N PRO A 78 21.29 5.99 -9.95
CA PRO A 78 22.28 6.92 -10.46
C PRO A 78 23.68 6.56 -9.91
N PRO A 79 24.76 6.76 -10.70
CA PRO A 79 26.12 6.50 -10.27
C PRO A 79 26.44 7.19 -8.91
N GLY A 80 27.06 6.44 -8.01
CA GLY A 80 27.44 6.93 -6.68
C GLY A 80 26.35 6.83 -5.60
N ASN A 81 25.11 6.51 -5.95
CA ASN A 81 24.01 6.37 -4.98
C ASN A 81 23.88 4.97 -4.36
N GLN A 82 24.50 3.98 -4.99
CA GLN A 82 24.45 2.59 -4.55
C GLN A 82 25.85 2.01 -4.50
N ASP A 83 26.10 1.20 -3.49
CA ASP A 83 27.31 0.39 -3.44
C ASP A 83 27.23 -0.79 -4.44
N TYR A 84 28.37 -1.45 -4.67
CA TYR A 84 28.46 -2.58 -5.61
C TYR A 84 27.48 -3.71 -5.26
N ARG A 85 27.29 -4.02 -3.96
CA ARG A 85 26.39 -5.09 -3.51
C ARG A 85 24.94 -4.76 -3.81
N SER A 86 24.55 -3.50 -3.62
CA SER A 86 23.19 -3.03 -3.93
C SER A 86 22.93 -3.06 -5.44
N LEU A 87 23.92 -2.67 -6.25
CA LEU A 87 23.84 -2.77 -7.71
C LEU A 87 23.71 -4.22 -8.17
N GLU A 88 24.53 -5.12 -7.62
CA GLU A 88 24.48 -6.56 -7.91
C GLU A 88 23.13 -7.16 -7.51
N ALA A 89 22.61 -6.84 -6.33
CA ALA A 89 21.28 -7.26 -5.89
C ALA A 89 20.17 -6.74 -6.81
N THR A 90 20.26 -5.49 -7.24
CA THR A 90 19.32 -4.89 -8.19
C THR A 90 19.38 -5.58 -9.56
N ALA A 91 20.57 -5.89 -10.04
CA ALA A 91 20.76 -6.59 -11.33
C ALA A 91 20.28 -8.05 -11.29
N ARG A 92 20.42 -8.72 -10.16
CA ARG A 92 19.95 -10.10 -9.96
C ARG A 92 18.45 -10.20 -9.70
N THR A 93 17.85 -9.14 -9.17
CA THR A 93 16.41 -9.11 -8.97
C THR A 93 15.77 -8.85 -10.33
N PRO A 94 14.88 -9.74 -10.82
CA PRO A 94 14.11 -9.44 -12.03
C PRO A 94 13.52 -8.05 -11.85
N MET A 95 13.83 -7.15 -12.75
CA MET A 95 13.38 -5.76 -12.66
C MET A 95 11.90 -5.80 -12.31
N ARG A 96 11.47 -4.98 -11.34
CA ARG A 96 10.07 -4.92 -10.87
C ARG A 96 9.06 -4.71 -11.99
N PHE A 97 9.56 -4.46 -13.18
CA PHE A 97 8.85 -4.37 -14.45
C PHE A 97 9.36 -5.45 -15.42
N ALA A 98 9.48 -6.70 -14.96
CA ALA A 98 9.83 -7.84 -15.82
C ALA A 98 8.85 -8.01 -17.01
N VAL A 99 7.64 -7.45 -16.86
CA VAL A 99 6.71 -7.24 -17.97
C VAL A 99 6.71 -5.75 -18.28
N ASN A 100 6.90 -5.39 -19.56
CA ASN A 100 6.76 -4.00 -19.99
C ASN A 100 5.36 -3.50 -19.60
N PRO A 101 5.22 -2.51 -18.69
CA PRO A 101 3.90 -2.05 -18.25
C PRO A 101 3.01 -1.61 -19.40
N LYS A 102 3.60 -1.18 -20.52
CA LYS A 102 2.87 -0.75 -21.72
C LYS A 102 2.11 -1.88 -22.42
N GLU A 103 2.45 -3.14 -22.13
CA GLU A 103 1.78 -4.32 -22.67
C GLU A 103 0.61 -4.77 -21.80
N LEU A 104 0.59 -4.37 -20.53
CA LEU A 104 -0.46 -4.72 -19.60
C LEU A 104 -1.71 -3.87 -19.83
N ARG A 105 -2.87 -4.48 -19.60
CA ARG A 105 -4.18 -3.85 -19.60
C ARG A 105 -4.74 -3.74 -18.18
N TYR A 106 -5.82 -3.01 -18.03
CA TYR A 106 -6.45 -2.80 -16.74
C TYR A 106 -6.63 -4.10 -15.93
N ARG A 107 -7.17 -5.15 -16.55
CA ARG A 107 -7.39 -6.45 -15.89
C ARG A 107 -6.10 -7.06 -15.38
N ASP A 108 -5.02 -6.95 -16.15
CA ASP A 108 -3.70 -7.43 -15.73
C ASP A 108 -3.19 -6.68 -14.50
N PHE A 109 -3.37 -5.36 -14.46
CA PHE A 109 -2.98 -4.54 -13.29
C PHE A 109 -3.79 -4.92 -12.04
N VAL A 110 -5.09 -5.18 -12.21
CA VAL A 110 -5.96 -5.64 -11.13
C VAL A 110 -5.58 -7.04 -10.66
N GLU A 111 -5.39 -8.00 -11.58
CA GLU A 111 -5.00 -9.38 -11.26
C GLU A 111 -3.66 -9.46 -10.54
N LYS A 112 -2.66 -8.71 -11.03
CA LYS A 112 -1.33 -8.62 -10.42
C LYS A 112 -1.32 -7.87 -9.09
N GLY A 113 -2.42 -7.21 -8.72
CA GLY A 113 -2.53 -6.43 -7.48
C GLY A 113 -1.85 -5.07 -7.53
N TYR A 114 -1.49 -4.58 -8.72
CA TYR A 114 -0.90 -3.24 -8.89
C TYR A 114 -1.90 -2.16 -8.49
N VAL A 115 -3.15 -2.36 -8.86
CA VAL A 115 -4.30 -1.59 -8.37
C VAL A 115 -5.32 -2.56 -7.77
N ILE A 116 -5.89 -2.20 -6.64
CA ILE A 116 -7.07 -2.89 -6.09
C ILE A 116 -8.28 -2.08 -6.55
N SER A 117 -9.07 -2.70 -7.41
CA SER A 117 -10.22 -2.06 -8.05
C SER A 117 -11.43 -2.97 -8.07
N GLY A 118 -12.61 -2.38 -7.90
CA GLY A 118 -13.87 -3.12 -7.95
C GLY A 118 -14.97 -2.52 -7.08
N SER A 119 -15.95 -3.36 -6.75
CA SER A 119 -17.00 -3.03 -5.80
C SER A 119 -16.45 -2.83 -4.37
N PRO A 120 -17.20 -2.17 -3.47
CA PRO A 120 -16.78 -2.03 -2.09
C PRO A 120 -16.48 -3.38 -1.41
N ALA A 121 -17.23 -4.42 -1.74
CA ALA A 121 -16.99 -5.77 -1.20
C ALA A 121 -15.67 -6.35 -1.68
N THR A 122 -15.41 -6.32 -2.99
CA THR A 122 -14.16 -6.77 -3.61
C THR A 122 -12.96 -6.01 -3.06
N VAL A 123 -13.07 -4.69 -2.97
CA VAL A 123 -11.97 -3.83 -2.50
C VAL A 123 -11.68 -4.06 -1.02
N ARG A 124 -12.72 -4.16 -0.17
CA ARG A 124 -12.55 -4.49 1.26
C ARG A 124 -11.80 -5.79 1.45
N GLN A 125 -12.31 -6.85 0.82
CA GLN A 125 -11.72 -8.19 0.93
C GLN A 125 -10.25 -8.17 0.52
N ARG A 126 -9.95 -7.64 -0.65
CA ARG A 126 -8.59 -7.62 -1.19
C ARG A 126 -7.64 -6.76 -0.35
N LEU A 127 -8.06 -5.56 0.09
CA LEU A 127 -7.25 -4.73 0.97
C LEU A 127 -6.97 -5.43 2.30
N GLN A 128 -7.98 -6.07 2.89
CA GLN A 128 -7.80 -6.75 4.16
C GLN A 128 -6.88 -7.98 4.04
N GLU A 129 -7.09 -8.82 3.01
CA GLU A 129 -6.36 -10.07 2.86
C GLU A 129 -4.97 -9.88 2.24
N GLU A 130 -4.88 -9.13 1.13
CA GLU A 130 -3.62 -8.99 0.38
C GLU A 130 -2.68 -7.94 0.99
N VAL A 131 -3.23 -6.85 1.57
CA VAL A 131 -2.43 -5.72 2.04
C VAL A 131 -2.33 -5.71 3.56
N VAL A 132 -3.43 -5.46 4.27
CA VAL A 132 -3.39 -5.25 5.73
C VAL A 132 -2.85 -6.49 6.43
N LYS A 133 -3.48 -7.65 6.23
CA LYS A 133 -3.04 -8.92 6.83
C LYS A 133 -1.89 -9.57 6.06
N GLY A 134 -1.96 -9.56 4.74
CA GLY A 134 -0.96 -10.20 3.88
C GLY A 134 0.45 -9.64 4.03
N LEU A 135 0.58 -8.33 4.22
CA LEU A 135 1.85 -7.64 4.48
C LEU A 135 2.08 -7.34 5.96
N ARG A 136 1.06 -7.58 6.81
CA ARG A 136 1.07 -7.25 8.24
C ARG A 136 1.35 -5.77 8.49
N VAL A 137 0.58 -4.88 7.86
CA VAL A 137 0.74 -3.43 8.00
C VAL A 137 -0.45 -2.79 8.71
N GLY A 138 -0.17 -1.91 9.66
CA GLY A 138 -1.18 -1.14 10.39
C GLY A 138 -1.40 0.26 9.83
N ASN A 139 -0.47 0.76 9.00
CA ASN A 139 -0.62 2.05 8.33
C ASN A 139 -0.81 1.83 6.83
N LEU A 140 -2.02 2.09 6.34
CA LEU A 140 -2.35 1.99 4.94
C LEU A 140 -2.45 3.38 4.32
N MET A 141 -1.59 3.67 3.37
CA MET A 141 -1.70 4.83 2.49
C MET A 141 -2.45 4.41 1.24
N VAL A 142 -3.51 5.12 0.88
CA VAL A 142 -4.28 4.84 -0.34
C VAL A 142 -4.12 5.97 -1.34
N LEU A 143 -3.73 5.62 -2.56
CA LEU A 143 -3.72 6.55 -3.67
C LEU A 143 -5.05 6.39 -4.42
N LEU A 144 -5.94 7.36 -4.23
CA LEU A 144 -7.31 7.35 -4.75
C LEU A 144 -7.49 8.18 -6.03
N GLN A 145 -6.51 9.03 -6.34
CA GLN A 145 -6.42 9.74 -7.61
C GLN A 145 -5.32 9.09 -8.46
N ILE A 146 -5.66 8.50 -9.59
CA ILE A 146 -4.74 7.73 -10.42
C ILE A 146 -4.71 8.29 -11.84
N GLY A 147 -3.51 8.59 -12.30
CA GLY A 147 -3.29 9.05 -13.68
C GLY A 147 -4.08 10.28 -14.06
N SER A 148 -4.89 10.15 -15.09
CA SER A 148 -5.68 11.24 -15.68
C SER A 148 -7.12 11.33 -15.14
N MET A 149 -7.39 10.82 -13.94
CA MET A 149 -8.72 10.88 -13.34
C MET A 149 -9.17 12.35 -13.17
N PRO A 150 -10.38 12.71 -13.65
CA PRO A 150 -11.00 13.99 -13.37
C PRO A 150 -11.25 14.18 -11.88
N HIS A 151 -11.32 15.44 -11.47
CA HIS A 151 -11.56 15.80 -10.07
C HIS A 151 -12.84 15.18 -9.51
N GLU A 152 -13.95 15.27 -10.23
CA GLU A 152 -15.25 14.73 -9.82
C GLU A 152 -15.21 13.22 -9.64
N LEU A 153 -14.54 12.50 -10.54
CA LEU A 153 -14.37 11.05 -10.44
C LEU A 153 -13.48 10.68 -9.24
N THR A 154 -12.48 11.51 -8.95
CA THR A 154 -11.64 11.34 -7.76
C THR A 154 -12.45 11.50 -6.48
N LEU A 155 -13.30 12.54 -6.41
CA LEU A 155 -14.17 12.76 -5.24
C LEU A 155 -15.17 11.61 -5.05
N GLN A 156 -15.77 11.10 -6.13
CA GLN A 156 -16.65 9.93 -6.07
C GLN A 156 -15.93 8.69 -5.53
N ASN A 157 -14.71 8.43 -6.02
CA ASN A 157 -13.87 7.34 -5.52
C ASN A 157 -13.56 7.50 -4.03
N MET A 158 -13.17 8.68 -3.60
CA MET A 158 -12.87 8.99 -2.20
C MET A 158 -14.08 8.83 -1.29
N ASP A 159 -15.23 9.34 -1.70
CA ASP A 159 -16.48 9.26 -0.95
C ASP A 159 -16.90 7.80 -0.75
N LEU A 160 -16.97 7.04 -1.84
CA LEU A 160 -17.36 5.63 -1.78
C LEU A 160 -16.36 4.79 -0.95
N PHE A 161 -15.06 5.04 -1.11
CA PHE A 161 -14.03 4.40 -0.30
C PHE A 161 -14.21 4.70 1.19
N SER A 162 -14.43 5.98 1.53
CA SER A 162 -14.53 6.43 2.93
C SER A 162 -15.75 5.86 3.64
N ARG A 163 -16.88 5.76 2.95
CA ARG A 163 -18.13 5.23 3.52
C ARG A 163 -18.19 3.72 3.57
N GLU A 164 -17.77 3.06 2.50
CA GLU A 164 -18.05 1.65 2.30
C GLU A 164 -16.84 0.74 2.57
N VAL A 165 -15.62 1.24 2.47
CA VAL A 165 -14.41 0.42 2.60
C VAL A 165 -13.66 0.70 3.90
N LEU A 166 -13.33 1.95 4.16
CA LEU A 166 -12.49 2.36 5.29
C LEU A 166 -12.99 1.90 6.66
N PRO A 167 -14.30 1.92 6.99
CA PRO A 167 -14.77 1.52 8.32
C PRO A 167 -14.44 0.07 8.67
N SER A 168 -14.37 -0.82 7.69
CA SER A 168 -14.04 -2.23 7.91
C SER A 168 -12.55 -2.51 8.08
N LEU A 169 -11.69 -1.60 7.60
CA LEU A 169 -10.24 -1.77 7.68
C LEU A 169 -9.66 -1.25 9.01
N ARG A 170 -10.26 -0.21 9.58
CA ARG A 170 -9.77 0.43 10.82
C ARG A 170 -9.63 -0.54 11.99
N PRO A 171 -10.63 -1.37 12.33
CA PRO A 171 -10.58 -2.20 13.52
C PRO A 171 -9.79 -3.51 13.36
N VAL A 172 -9.20 -3.79 12.18
CA VAL A 172 -8.59 -5.10 11.89
C VAL A 172 -7.55 -5.51 12.93
N TRP A 173 -6.63 -4.61 13.24
CA TRP A 173 -5.57 -4.90 14.22
C TRP A 173 -6.01 -4.66 15.67
N GLU A 174 -6.90 -3.71 15.90
CA GLU A 174 -7.47 -3.45 17.22
C GLU A 174 -8.28 -4.65 17.71
N ASN A 175 -9.05 -5.29 16.82
CA ASN A 175 -9.79 -6.53 17.12
C ASN A 175 -8.86 -7.71 17.45
N GLU A 176 -7.60 -7.68 17.01
CA GLU A 176 -6.57 -8.65 17.37
C GLU A 176 -5.77 -8.23 18.63
N GLY A 177 -6.17 -7.12 19.28
CA GLY A 177 -5.55 -6.64 20.53
C GLY A 177 -4.32 -5.74 20.33
N TRP A 178 -4.02 -5.34 19.08
CA TRP A 178 -2.89 -4.44 18.83
C TRP A 178 -3.28 -2.98 19.11
N VAL A 179 -2.38 -2.26 19.80
CA VAL A 179 -2.54 -0.84 20.08
C VAL A 179 -1.96 -0.02 18.94
N ASN A 180 -2.74 0.93 18.42
CA ASN A 180 -2.30 1.84 17.36
C ASN A 180 -1.30 2.86 17.94
N HIS A 181 -0.01 2.56 17.81
CA HIS A 181 1.06 3.51 18.08
C HIS A 181 2.19 3.32 17.06
N TRP A 182 2.69 4.42 16.53
CA TRP A 182 3.79 4.43 15.55
C TRP A 182 5.12 4.89 16.16
N TRP A 183 5.11 5.36 17.39
CA TRP A 183 6.30 5.75 18.15
C TRP A 183 6.84 4.60 19.00
N PRO A 184 8.14 4.63 19.36
CA PRO A 184 8.71 3.64 20.25
C PRO A 184 8.02 3.60 21.61
N GLU A 185 7.83 2.43 22.19
CA GLU A 185 7.16 2.21 23.49
C GLU A 185 7.70 3.13 24.58
N LYS A 186 9.03 3.35 24.58
CA LYS A 186 9.69 4.25 25.56
C LYS A 186 9.21 5.70 25.50
N LEU A 187 8.61 6.11 24.39
CA LEU A 187 8.09 7.46 24.19
C LEU A 187 6.58 7.54 24.36
N ARG A 188 5.92 6.43 24.66
CA ARG A 188 4.47 6.33 24.72
C ARG A 188 3.86 7.40 25.64
N ALA A 189 4.34 7.52 26.87
CA ALA A 189 3.85 8.50 27.83
C ALA A 189 3.98 9.97 27.38
N ARG A 190 4.85 10.24 26.40
CA ARG A 190 5.09 11.59 25.86
C ARG A 190 4.06 12.00 24.79
N PHE A 191 3.45 11.02 24.12
CA PHE A 191 2.58 11.24 22.96
C PHE A 191 1.12 10.80 23.20
N GLU A 192 0.86 10.00 24.24
CA GLU A 192 -0.51 9.69 24.65
C GLU A 192 -1.10 10.89 25.40
N PRO A 193 -2.31 11.34 25.03
CA PRO A 193 -3.00 12.35 25.81
C PRO A 193 -3.21 11.82 27.23
N THR A 194 -2.85 12.61 28.22
CA THR A 194 -3.19 12.30 29.61
C THR A 194 -4.70 12.06 29.68
N PRO A 195 -5.18 10.95 30.28
CA PRO A 195 -6.60 10.72 30.43
C PRO A 195 -7.19 11.95 31.14
N THR A 196 -8.01 12.70 30.45
CA THR A 196 -8.81 13.75 31.07
C THR A 196 -9.64 13.06 32.15
N ALA A 197 -9.37 13.36 33.39
CA ALA A 197 -10.19 12.90 34.51
C ALA A 197 -11.63 13.21 34.13
N SER A 198 -12.42 12.17 33.90
CA SER A 198 -13.85 12.32 33.62
C SER A 198 -14.42 13.11 34.78
N ALA A 199 -14.95 14.28 34.46
CA ALA A 199 -15.70 15.07 35.41
C ALA A 199 -16.79 14.16 36.03
N ARG A 200 -16.67 13.98 37.32
CA ARG A 200 -17.72 13.38 38.17
C ARG A 200 -18.94 14.29 38.21
#